data_1c68dd028f50471183533720c17036b2
#
_entry.id   1c68dd028f50471183533720c17036b2
#
_cell.length_a   1.000
_cell.length_b   1.000
_cell.length_c   1.000
_cell.angle_alpha   90.00
_cell.angle_beta   90.00
_cell.angle_gamma   90.00
#
_symmetry.space_group_name_H-M   'P 1'
#
loop_
_entity.id
_entity.type
_entity.pdbx_description
1 polymer ?
#
loop_
_entity_poly.entity_id
_entity_poly.type
_entity_poly.pdbx_seq_one_letter_code
_entity_poly.pdbx_strand_id
1 'polypeptide(L)'
;MEDLVKEWQLYEAGKKYNNSIKCINNANYYDLVEALVDFVNGNQWRNLEVTGMRKPVFNIMNKALRFWVASITANNTKINLEPLEYSQTEQTEEMNVADFATAEIANLFEKFKMDNRIREALTKAGTIGDAAAHFYFDPTQKPYGGAFHDVEGEICSELVSGTNVFFGNANNANVEEQPYIIISGRDLVQNLKEEAARYMAEQEEVEQITEEKDYTSNDIEVEADGYGKATYIIVYKKKTIKETKQEITQIEVTDEFGNPVFDEYGNPLVEEQIEEYEEERETILVSKCVKNAYIYKDVDTGLSHYPIAWLPWDRQEGQYHGRPPLAEAMETQIFINLMFAMMMFHLSMTAFPKAIYDADKIDRWTNKIAEAIPVRNLNPGDSIRNIAGYLEPATMSTQLVQVIQMAYDMTKDLLGVTEAALGEINPEQASGKAIIATVQQSLIPLENTKANMYEWIEDIGIILLDMMGTYYGLRPIVIERDGNRQAQMFDFSQLKNIYLNVRVDVGTTNIWSDQARKRTLDNLFVSGKIDIIQYLERLDDSDIPGRQGLIDDIKQTMTDKEFIYGQMAKFVESLPMEAQMQLEQLRQTDPEGYEQQVRAMMGGAA
;
A
#
# COMPACT_ATOMS: atom_id res chain seq x y z
N MET A 1 -20.51 15.81 29.72
CA MET A 1 -21.48 14.68 29.59
C MET A 1 -22.44 14.82 28.38
N GLU A 2 -23.09 15.97 28.17
CA GLU A 2 -24.00 16.10 26.97
C GLU A 2 -23.27 15.93 25.66
N ASP A 3 -22.05 16.43 25.48
CA ASP A 3 -21.28 16.29 24.26
C ASP A 3 -20.79 14.86 24.05
N LEU A 4 -20.39 14.17 25.11
CA LEU A 4 -20.00 12.75 25.09
C LEU A 4 -21.16 11.89 24.56
N VAL A 5 -22.37 12.14 25.07
CA VAL A 5 -23.58 11.44 24.63
C VAL A 5 -23.85 11.70 23.14
N LYS A 6 -23.67 12.96 22.68
CA LYS A 6 -23.83 13.31 21.26
C LYS A 6 -22.82 12.59 20.38
N GLU A 7 -21.55 12.58 20.74
CA GLU A 7 -20.50 11.89 19.96
C GLU A 7 -20.75 10.39 19.89
N TRP A 8 -21.15 9.78 20.99
CA TRP A 8 -21.51 8.37 21.00
C TRP A 8 -22.76 8.10 20.16
N GLN A 9 -23.75 9.00 20.17
CA GLN A 9 -24.93 8.90 19.29
C GLN A 9 -24.57 9.00 17.80
N LEU A 10 -23.58 9.84 17.43
CA LEU A 10 -23.08 9.90 16.04
C LEU A 10 -22.46 8.57 15.62
N TYR A 11 -21.67 7.96 16.48
CA TYR A 11 -21.10 6.63 16.25
C TYR A 11 -22.18 5.56 16.07
N GLU A 12 -23.20 5.53 16.97
CA GLU A 12 -24.30 4.58 16.84
C GLU A 12 -25.14 4.83 15.57
N ALA A 13 -25.30 6.09 15.18
CA ALA A 13 -25.98 6.46 13.93
C ALA A 13 -25.19 5.95 12.71
N GLY A 14 -23.85 6.08 12.72
CA GLY A 14 -23.00 5.53 11.67
C GLY A 14 -23.10 4.00 11.56
N LYS A 15 -23.06 3.28 12.69
CA LYS A 15 -23.30 1.82 12.71
C LYS A 15 -24.68 1.45 12.15
N LYS A 16 -25.70 2.21 12.55
CA LYS A 16 -27.05 1.98 12.04
C LYS A 16 -27.17 2.24 10.55
N TYR A 17 -26.48 3.28 10.04
CA TYR A 17 -26.42 3.55 8.61
C TYR A 17 -25.78 2.36 7.88
N ASN A 18 -24.58 1.91 8.28
CA ASN A 18 -23.90 0.78 7.66
C ASN A 18 -24.78 -0.47 7.67
N ASN A 19 -25.45 -0.75 8.78
CA ASN A 19 -26.39 -1.88 8.86
C ASN A 19 -27.62 -1.72 7.96
N SER A 20 -27.97 -0.50 7.55
CA SER A 20 -29.11 -0.22 6.65
C SER A 20 -28.76 -0.38 5.17
N ILE A 21 -27.46 -0.40 4.82
CA ILE A 21 -26.99 -0.58 3.44
C ILE A 21 -27.44 -1.95 2.93
N LYS A 22 -28.11 -1.95 1.78
CA LYS A 22 -28.54 -3.18 1.12
C LYS A 22 -27.51 -3.60 0.08
N CYS A 23 -26.90 -4.73 0.35
CA CYS A 23 -25.91 -5.37 -0.51
C CYS A 23 -26.54 -6.46 -1.38
N ILE A 24 -25.71 -7.25 -2.05
CA ILE A 24 -26.14 -8.40 -2.87
C ILE A 24 -27.03 -9.33 -2.03
N ASN A 25 -28.09 -9.85 -2.64
CA ASN A 25 -29.07 -10.74 -2.01
C ASN A 25 -29.80 -10.14 -0.80
N ASN A 26 -29.94 -8.80 -0.73
CA ASN A 26 -30.51 -8.09 0.41
C ASN A 26 -29.79 -8.30 1.74
N ALA A 27 -28.57 -8.84 1.74
CA ALA A 27 -27.73 -8.88 2.94
C ALA A 27 -27.45 -7.46 3.44
N ASN A 28 -27.30 -7.28 4.75
CA ASN A 28 -26.78 -6.03 5.27
C ASN A 28 -25.24 -5.97 5.10
N TYR A 29 -24.67 -4.79 5.24
CA TYR A 29 -23.25 -4.58 5.03
C TYR A 29 -22.37 -5.45 5.94
N TYR A 30 -22.66 -5.51 7.24
CA TYR A 30 -21.84 -6.28 8.18
C TYR A 30 -21.91 -7.79 7.95
N ASP A 31 -23.11 -8.32 7.63
CA ASP A 31 -23.29 -9.74 7.32
C ASP A 31 -22.52 -10.13 6.05
N LEU A 32 -22.53 -9.25 5.04
CA LEU A 32 -21.77 -9.46 3.82
C LEU A 32 -20.26 -9.45 4.08
N VAL A 33 -19.76 -8.47 4.84
CA VAL A 33 -18.33 -8.36 5.19
C VAL A 33 -17.87 -9.60 5.95
N GLU A 34 -18.63 -10.04 6.95
CA GLU A 34 -18.32 -11.25 7.72
C GLU A 34 -18.27 -12.49 6.82
N ALA A 35 -19.25 -12.65 5.94
CA ALA A 35 -19.28 -13.74 4.98
C ALA A 35 -18.07 -13.71 4.03
N LEU A 36 -17.70 -12.56 3.49
CA LEU A 36 -16.56 -12.41 2.57
C LEU A 36 -15.23 -12.74 3.27
N VAL A 37 -15.04 -12.27 4.49
CA VAL A 37 -13.84 -12.59 5.30
C VAL A 37 -13.75 -14.09 5.54
N ASP A 38 -14.86 -14.74 5.92
CA ASP A 38 -14.92 -16.19 6.10
C ASP A 38 -14.58 -16.93 4.80
N PHE A 39 -15.13 -16.50 3.66
CA PHE A 39 -14.88 -17.12 2.36
C PHE A 39 -13.42 -17.03 1.93
N VAL A 40 -12.80 -15.85 2.07
CA VAL A 40 -11.39 -15.65 1.74
C VAL A 40 -10.49 -16.52 2.64
N ASN A 41 -10.84 -16.64 3.92
CA ASN A 41 -10.12 -17.47 4.89
C ASN A 41 -10.37 -18.98 4.72
N GLY A 42 -11.28 -19.37 3.82
CA GLY A 42 -11.59 -20.77 3.54
C GLY A 42 -12.71 -21.37 4.39
N ASN A 43 -13.36 -20.60 5.26
CA ASN A 43 -14.52 -21.04 6.04
C ASN A 43 -15.82 -20.95 5.21
N GLN A 44 -15.83 -21.63 4.04
CA GLN A 44 -16.90 -21.51 3.04
C GLN A 44 -18.11 -22.40 3.30
N TRP A 45 -18.06 -23.23 4.36
CA TRP A 45 -19.13 -24.12 4.77
C TRP A 45 -19.86 -23.66 6.04
N ARG A 46 -19.58 -22.46 6.52
CA ARG A 46 -20.30 -21.85 7.63
C ARG A 46 -21.78 -21.76 7.25
N ASN A 47 -22.67 -22.11 8.15
CA ASN A 47 -24.11 -22.09 7.96
C ASN A 47 -24.68 -23.14 6.94
N LEU A 48 -23.84 -24.03 6.38
CA LEU A 48 -24.28 -25.13 5.53
C LEU A 48 -24.11 -26.47 6.26
N GLU A 49 -25.20 -27.02 6.73
CA GLU A 49 -25.21 -28.39 7.30
C GLU A 49 -25.40 -29.42 6.19
N VAL A 50 -24.34 -30.16 5.89
CA VAL A 50 -24.37 -31.22 4.91
C VAL A 50 -24.07 -32.52 5.62
N THR A 51 -25.11 -33.34 5.88
CA THR A 51 -24.98 -34.58 6.63
C THR A 51 -24.31 -35.67 5.78
N GLY A 52 -23.20 -36.21 6.28
CA GLY A 52 -22.53 -37.36 5.66
C GLY A 52 -21.66 -37.04 4.43
N MET A 53 -21.58 -35.79 3.99
CA MET A 53 -20.73 -35.39 2.88
C MET A 53 -19.41 -34.78 3.38
N ARG A 54 -18.34 -34.91 2.60
CA ARG A 54 -17.11 -34.14 2.80
C ARG A 54 -17.34 -32.70 2.39
N LYS A 55 -16.64 -31.76 3.04
CA LYS A 55 -16.73 -30.31 2.80
C LYS A 55 -15.49 -29.81 2.05
N PRO A 56 -15.37 -30.03 0.73
CA PRO A 56 -14.23 -29.54 -0.04
C PRO A 56 -14.28 -28.03 -0.17
N VAL A 57 -13.11 -27.37 -0.20
CA VAL A 57 -12.98 -25.94 -0.41
C VAL A 57 -12.04 -25.71 -1.59
N PHE A 58 -12.56 -25.15 -2.67
CA PHE A 58 -11.80 -24.72 -3.83
C PHE A 58 -11.77 -23.19 -3.84
N ASN A 59 -10.87 -22.58 -3.08
CA ASN A 59 -10.88 -21.15 -2.82
C ASN A 59 -10.39 -20.33 -4.03
N ILE A 60 -11.25 -20.19 -5.05
CA ILE A 60 -10.99 -19.41 -6.27
C ILE A 60 -10.91 -17.94 -5.91
N MET A 61 -11.78 -17.46 -5.01
CA MET A 61 -11.85 -16.07 -4.58
C MET A 61 -10.51 -15.59 -3.99
N ASN A 62 -9.89 -16.37 -3.11
CA ASN A 62 -8.58 -16.03 -2.54
C ASN A 62 -7.47 -16.04 -3.62
N LYS A 63 -7.54 -16.98 -4.58
CA LYS A 63 -6.58 -17.00 -5.71
C LYS A 63 -6.70 -15.73 -6.56
N ALA A 64 -7.92 -15.28 -6.85
CA ALA A 64 -8.19 -14.06 -7.59
C ALA A 64 -7.71 -12.82 -6.83
N LEU A 65 -8.04 -12.71 -5.54
CA LEU A 65 -7.60 -11.59 -4.69
C LEU A 65 -6.07 -11.46 -4.67
N ARG A 66 -5.35 -12.57 -4.47
CA ARG A 66 -3.87 -12.56 -4.48
C ARG A 66 -3.31 -12.14 -5.83
N PHE A 67 -3.93 -12.58 -6.92
CA PHE A 67 -3.53 -12.15 -8.26
C PHE A 67 -3.74 -10.65 -8.46
N TRP A 68 -4.90 -10.11 -8.08
CA TRP A 68 -5.20 -8.68 -8.20
C TRP A 68 -4.21 -7.83 -7.40
N VAL A 69 -4.01 -8.16 -6.12
CA VAL A 69 -3.07 -7.43 -5.26
C VAL A 69 -1.66 -7.48 -5.82
N ALA A 70 -1.18 -8.65 -6.25
CA ALA A 70 0.16 -8.79 -6.84
C ALA A 70 0.30 -7.98 -8.14
N SER A 71 -0.76 -7.93 -8.96
CA SER A 71 -0.76 -7.20 -10.23
C SER A 71 -0.76 -5.69 -10.02
N ILE A 72 -1.57 -5.19 -9.08
CA ILE A 72 -1.65 -3.76 -8.76
C ILE A 72 -0.33 -3.28 -8.14
N THR A 73 0.28 -4.07 -7.25
CA THR A 73 1.53 -3.73 -6.55
C THR A 73 2.80 -4.15 -7.29
N ALA A 74 2.70 -4.48 -8.59
CA ALA A 74 3.86 -4.89 -9.38
C ALA A 74 4.89 -3.76 -9.61
N ASN A 75 4.46 -2.51 -9.53
CA ASN A 75 5.30 -1.33 -9.69
C ASN A 75 5.68 -0.76 -8.31
N ASN A 76 6.93 -0.36 -8.16
CA ASN A 76 7.36 0.40 -6.99
C ASN A 76 6.83 1.83 -7.11
N THR A 77 6.13 2.28 -6.10
CA THR A 77 5.63 3.65 -6.02
C THR A 77 6.57 4.49 -5.15
N LYS A 78 6.97 5.65 -5.67
CA LYS A 78 7.74 6.65 -4.91
C LYS A 78 6.96 7.95 -4.88
N ILE A 79 7.04 8.66 -3.76
CA ILE A 79 6.49 10.01 -3.66
C ILE A 79 7.62 10.98 -3.93
N ASN A 80 7.39 11.91 -4.85
CA ASN A 80 8.26 13.04 -5.11
C ASN A 80 7.49 14.33 -4.80
N LEU A 81 8.16 15.29 -4.20
CA LEU A 81 7.61 16.59 -3.90
C LEU A 81 8.21 17.61 -4.86
N GLU A 82 7.35 18.40 -5.48
CA GLU A 82 7.75 19.45 -6.41
C GLU A 82 7.18 20.79 -5.91
N PRO A 83 7.99 21.87 -5.80
CA PRO A 83 7.46 23.18 -5.43
C PRO A 83 6.57 23.72 -6.55
N LEU A 84 5.44 24.36 -6.18
CA LEU A 84 4.45 24.88 -7.12
C LEU A 84 4.85 26.21 -7.76
N GLU A 85 5.63 27.04 -7.05
CA GLU A 85 6.05 28.35 -7.53
C GLU A 85 7.57 28.42 -7.72
N TYR A 86 8.00 28.86 -8.89
CA TYR A 86 9.39 29.09 -9.22
C TYR A 86 9.70 30.58 -9.23
N SER A 87 10.16 31.14 -8.13
CA SER A 87 10.85 32.45 -8.13
C SER A 87 12.31 32.22 -8.50
N GLN A 88 12.83 32.97 -9.48
CA GLN A 88 14.21 32.76 -9.99
C GLN A 88 15.32 33.01 -8.95
N THR A 89 15.02 33.61 -7.81
CA THR A 89 15.98 33.98 -6.76
C THR A 89 15.87 33.02 -5.53
N GLU A 90 14.69 32.42 -5.28
CA GLU A 90 14.41 31.55 -4.14
C GLU A 90 14.45 30.06 -4.51
N GLN A 91 14.61 29.78 -5.78
CA GLN A 91 14.54 28.43 -6.37
C GLN A 91 15.45 27.38 -5.70
N THR A 92 16.60 27.83 -5.15
CA THR A 92 17.56 26.92 -4.53
C THR A 92 17.15 26.50 -3.12
N GLU A 93 16.46 27.36 -2.37
CA GLU A 93 16.02 27.08 -1.01
C GLU A 93 14.76 26.20 -1.01
N GLU A 94 13.76 26.53 -1.84
CA GLU A 94 12.53 25.74 -1.98
C GLU A 94 12.79 24.33 -2.52
N MET A 95 13.68 24.17 -3.50
CA MET A 95 14.11 22.86 -3.98
C MET A 95 14.81 22.07 -2.88
N ASN A 96 15.64 22.69 -2.06
CA ASN A 96 16.27 22.01 -0.94
C ASN A 96 15.24 21.53 0.09
N VAL A 97 14.21 22.34 0.39
CA VAL A 97 13.14 21.95 1.32
C VAL A 97 12.32 20.79 0.77
N ALA A 98 11.99 20.80 -0.53
CA ALA A 98 11.28 19.70 -1.19
C ALA A 98 12.10 18.41 -1.17
N ASP A 99 13.42 18.48 -1.41
CA ASP A 99 14.32 17.33 -1.35
C ASP A 99 14.41 16.75 0.07
N PHE A 100 14.48 17.61 1.10
CA PHE A 100 14.48 17.19 2.51
C PHE A 100 13.17 16.48 2.87
N ALA A 101 12.05 17.08 2.51
CA ALA A 101 10.73 16.49 2.79
C ALA A 101 10.53 15.15 2.04
N THR A 102 10.98 15.07 0.77
CA THR A 102 10.94 13.83 -0.01
C THR A 102 11.78 12.72 0.64
N ALA A 103 12.98 13.05 1.10
CA ALA A 103 13.85 12.10 1.79
C ALA A 103 13.22 11.59 3.10
N GLU A 104 12.57 12.47 3.87
CA GLU A 104 11.92 12.06 5.12
C GLU A 104 10.67 11.23 4.87
N ILE A 105 9.86 11.54 3.86
CA ILE A 105 8.74 10.67 3.45
C ILE A 105 9.24 9.28 3.07
N ALA A 106 10.36 9.20 2.33
CA ALA A 106 10.96 7.91 1.99
C ALA A 106 11.42 7.13 3.23
N ASN A 107 12.03 7.81 4.22
CA ASN A 107 12.41 7.22 5.50
C ASN A 107 11.20 6.71 6.28
N LEU A 108 10.10 7.51 6.33
CA LEU A 108 8.84 7.11 6.97
C LEU A 108 8.20 5.92 6.27
N PHE A 109 8.23 5.87 4.94
CA PHE A 109 7.71 4.74 4.16
C PHE A 109 8.49 3.45 4.44
N GLU A 110 9.82 3.52 4.52
CA GLU A 110 10.65 2.37 4.90
C GLU A 110 10.33 1.91 6.32
N LYS A 111 10.22 2.85 7.26
CA LYS A 111 9.91 2.57 8.65
C LYS A 111 8.53 1.94 8.84
N PHE A 112 7.51 2.48 8.18
CA PHE A 112 6.16 1.92 8.20
C PHE A 112 6.06 0.61 7.44
N LYS A 113 7.10 0.20 6.69
CA LYS A 113 7.05 -0.92 5.74
C LYS A 113 5.88 -0.75 4.76
N MET A 114 5.82 0.41 4.14
CA MET A 114 4.65 0.86 3.41
C MET A 114 4.25 -0.11 2.29
N ASP A 115 5.21 -0.74 1.61
CA ASP A 115 4.93 -1.76 0.59
C ASP A 115 4.07 -2.92 1.11
N ASN A 116 4.33 -3.37 2.35
CA ASN A 116 3.52 -4.41 2.97
C ASN A 116 2.15 -3.88 3.38
N ARG A 117 2.07 -2.64 3.86
CA ARG A 117 0.79 -2.01 4.23
C ARG A 117 -0.09 -1.74 3.02
N ILE A 118 0.48 -1.33 1.89
CA ILE A 118 -0.25 -1.18 0.62
C ILE A 118 -0.89 -2.52 0.23
N ARG A 119 -0.13 -3.62 0.28
CA ARG A 119 -0.66 -4.97 0.00
C ARG A 119 -1.75 -5.39 0.98
N GLU A 120 -1.57 -5.09 2.25
CA GLU A 120 -2.58 -5.37 3.29
C GLU A 120 -3.84 -4.52 3.09
N ALA A 121 -3.70 -3.22 2.80
CA ALA A 121 -4.82 -2.33 2.51
C ALA A 121 -5.60 -2.78 1.27
N LEU A 122 -4.91 -3.11 0.18
CA LEU A 122 -5.54 -3.67 -1.03
C LEU A 122 -6.21 -5.02 -0.78
N THR A 123 -5.62 -5.86 0.08
CA THR A 123 -6.25 -7.14 0.46
C THR A 123 -7.54 -6.90 1.24
N LYS A 124 -7.55 -5.94 2.17
CA LYS A 124 -8.76 -5.53 2.90
C LYS A 124 -9.78 -4.93 1.94
N ALA A 125 -9.40 -3.92 1.14
CA ALA A 125 -10.29 -3.29 0.17
C ALA A 125 -10.87 -4.30 -0.84
N GLY A 126 -10.05 -5.23 -1.36
CA GLY A 126 -10.50 -6.30 -2.26
C GLY A 126 -11.43 -7.32 -1.59
N THR A 127 -11.37 -7.46 -0.27
CA THR A 127 -12.24 -8.39 0.48
C THR A 127 -13.54 -7.71 0.89
N ILE A 128 -13.47 -6.52 1.52
CA ILE A 128 -14.62 -5.87 2.16
C ILE A 128 -15.13 -4.62 1.44
N GLY A 129 -14.40 -4.15 0.40
CA GLY A 129 -14.74 -2.99 -0.41
C GLY A 129 -13.86 -1.78 -0.17
N ASP A 130 -13.30 -1.63 1.03
CA ASP A 130 -12.50 -0.46 1.42
C ASP A 130 -11.49 -0.74 2.54
N ALA A 131 -10.56 0.18 2.72
CA ALA A 131 -9.60 0.21 3.82
C ALA A 131 -9.24 1.67 4.14
N ALA A 132 -8.79 1.94 5.36
CA ALA A 132 -8.28 3.24 5.75
C ALA A 132 -6.88 3.14 6.36
N ALA A 133 -6.03 4.12 6.06
CA ALA A 133 -4.82 4.37 6.82
C ALA A 133 -5.06 5.56 7.76
N HIS A 134 -4.82 5.37 9.02
CA HIS A 134 -4.91 6.40 10.05
C HIS A 134 -3.51 6.75 10.53
N PHE A 135 -3.23 8.05 10.61
CA PHE A 135 -1.96 8.59 11.07
C PHE A 135 -2.17 9.40 12.34
N TYR A 136 -1.27 9.26 13.29
CA TYR A 136 -1.30 10.02 14.52
C TYR A 136 0.11 10.29 15.04
N PHE A 137 0.26 11.34 15.81
CA PHE A 137 1.52 11.67 16.44
C PHE A 137 1.56 11.12 17.86
N ASP A 138 2.57 10.30 18.17
CA ASP A 138 2.80 9.78 19.54
C ASP A 138 3.99 10.52 20.17
N PRO A 139 3.74 11.43 21.11
CA PRO A 139 4.79 12.21 21.75
C PRO A 139 5.72 11.39 22.65
N THR A 140 5.35 10.15 22.96
CA THR A 140 6.15 9.28 23.87
C THR A 140 7.21 8.46 23.15
N GLN A 141 7.13 8.39 21.84
CA GLN A 141 8.09 7.65 21.02
C GLN A 141 9.45 8.37 20.96
N LYS A 142 10.52 7.59 21.00
CA LYS A 142 11.90 8.08 20.86
C LYS A 142 12.54 7.51 19.60
N PRO A 143 12.45 8.21 18.47
CA PRO A 143 12.79 7.67 17.16
C PRO A 143 14.26 7.25 17.01
N TYR A 144 15.17 7.88 17.76
CA TYR A 144 16.62 7.65 17.60
C TYR A 144 17.26 6.89 18.78
N GLY A 145 16.48 6.06 19.49
CA GLY A 145 17.00 5.19 20.54
C GLY A 145 17.22 5.88 21.90
N GLY A 146 16.73 7.09 22.08
CA GLY A 146 16.48 7.74 23.38
C GLY A 146 17.66 8.08 24.28
N ALA A 147 18.85 7.55 24.05
CA ALA A 147 19.98 7.78 24.97
C ALA A 147 20.85 8.98 24.58
N PHE A 148 20.77 9.46 23.34
CA PHE A 148 21.71 10.44 22.79
C PHE A 148 21.04 11.62 22.07
N HIS A 149 19.71 11.64 21.89
CA HIS A 149 19.00 12.72 21.20
C HIS A 149 17.76 13.13 21.97
N ASP A 150 17.61 14.43 22.14
CA ASP A 150 16.46 15.03 22.84
C ASP A 150 15.19 15.12 21.97
N VAL A 151 15.20 14.48 20.80
CA VAL A 151 14.04 14.46 19.90
C VAL A 151 13.01 13.48 20.42
N GLU A 152 11.86 13.98 20.81
CA GLU A 152 10.71 13.20 21.30
C GLU A 152 9.55 13.28 20.30
N GLY A 153 8.75 12.22 20.32
CA GLY A 153 7.56 12.09 19.50
C GLY A 153 7.81 11.64 18.07
N GLU A 154 6.87 10.94 17.51
CA GLU A 154 6.95 10.37 16.18
C GLU A 154 5.58 10.20 15.53
N ILE A 155 5.55 10.33 14.18
CA ILE A 155 4.38 9.99 13.40
C ILE A 155 4.25 8.47 13.37
N CYS A 156 3.07 7.97 13.74
CA CYS A 156 2.69 6.57 13.70
C CYS A 156 1.58 6.37 12.67
N SER A 157 1.45 5.15 12.18
CA SER A 157 0.35 4.82 11.28
C SER A 157 -0.23 3.45 11.60
N GLU A 158 -1.53 3.30 11.37
CA GLU A 158 -2.25 2.02 11.49
C GLU A 158 -3.22 1.83 10.33
N LEU A 159 -3.49 0.57 9.98
CA LEU A 159 -4.52 0.23 8.99
C LEU A 159 -5.82 -0.12 9.70
N VAL A 160 -6.83 0.69 9.46
CA VAL A 160 -8.18 0.52 10.00
C VAL A 160 -9.07 -0.16 8.97
N SER A 161 -9.93 -1.08 9.41
CA SER A 161 -10.96 -1.66 8.55
C SER A 161 -12.03 -0.61 8.23
N GLY A 162 -12.51 -0.57 6.99
CA GLY A 162 -13.60 0.32 6.62
C GLY A 162 -14.87 0.16 7.47
N THR A 163 -15.06 -1.02 8.05
CA THR A 163 -16.18 -1.27 9.00
C THR A 163 -16.11 -0.44 10.28
N ASN A 164 -14.94 0.09 10.61
CA ASN A 164 -14.66 0.84 11.83
C ASN A 164 -14.47 2.34 11.59
N VAL A 165 -14.70 2.80 10.35
CA VAL A 165 -14.61 4.23 9.98
C VAL A 165 -16.00 4.73 9.59
N PHE A 166 -16.42 5.85 10.14
CA PHE A 166 -17.75 6.41 9.92
C PHE A 166 -17.63 7.86 9.48
N PHE A 167 -18.15 8.15 8.29
CA PHE A 167 -18.17 9.50 7.72
C PHE A 167 -19.42 10.25 8.17
N GLY A 168 -19.25 11.55 8.45
CA GLY A 168 -20.35 12.43 8.84
C GLY A 168 -21.37 12.64 7.74
N ASN A 169 -20.94 12.68 6.48
CA ASN A 169 -21.79 12.65 5.31
C ASN A 169 -21.60 11.32 4.59
N ALA A 170 -22.46 10.38 4.87
CA ALA A 170 -22.37 9.02 4.35
C ALA A 170 -22.56 8.91 2.83
N ASN A 171 -23.09 9.95 2.17
CA ASN A 171 -23.29 9.98 0.72
C ASN A 171 -22.09 10.54 -0.06
N ASN A 172 -21.07 11.02 0.64
CA ASN A 172 -19.86 11.58 0.03
C ASN A 172 -18.63 10.79 0.47
N ALA A 173 -17.85 10.31 -0.48
CA ALA A 173 -16.64 9.56 -0.22
C ALA A 173 -15.39 10.44 -0.06
N ASN A 174 -15.50 11.77 -0.29
CA ASN A 174 -14.38 12.68 -0.10
C ASN A 174 -14.13 12.92 1.39
N VAL A 175 -12.92 12.57 1.83
CA VAL A 175 -12.49 12.69 3.23
C VAL A 175 -12.45 14.15 3.68
N GLU A 176 -11.92 15.04 2.84
CA GLU A 176 -11.72 16.44 3.19
C GLU A 176 -13.02 17.25 3.30
N GLU A 177 -14.09 16.79 2.65
CA GLU A 177 -15.42 17.43 2.70
C GLU A 177 -16.29 16.92 3.85
N GLN A 178 -15.76 16.04 4.70
CA GLN A 178 -16.53 15.51 5.82
C GLN A 178 -16.64 16.53 6.95
N PRO A 179 -17.85 16.70 7.54
CA PRO A 179 -18.02 17.53 8.72
C PRO A 179 -17.37 16.92 9.96
N TYR A 180 -17.29 15.61 10.04
CA TYR A 180 -16.56 14.83 11.03
C TYR A 180 -16.27 13.43 10.51
N ILE A 181 -15.24 12.79 11.07
CA ILE A 181 -14.92 11.38 10.83
C ILE A 181 -14.72 10.70 12.18
N ILE A 182 -15.31 9.52 12.34
CA ILE A 182 -15.18 8.70 13.55
C ILE A 182 -14.44 7.42 13.22
N ILE A 183 -13.42 7.10 14.00
CA ILE A 183 -12.74 5.81 14.00
C ILE A 183 -13.10 5.08 15.28
N SER A 184 -13.53 3.83 15.20
CA SER A 184 -13.78 2.99 16.36
C SER A 184 -12.69 1.92 16.50
N GLY A 185 -12.31 1.64 17.72
CA GLY A 185 -11.35 0.60 18.05
C GLY A 185 -11.62 -0.03 19.42
N ARG A 186 -10.84 -1.05 19.75
CA ARG A 186 -10.87 -1.67 21.07
C ARG A 186 -9.48 -1.77 21.64
N ASP A 187 -9.33 -1.38 22.90
CA ASP A 187 -8.06 -1.48 23.61
C ASP A 187 -8.29 -1.92 25.07
N LEU A 188 -7.20 -2.29 25.72
CA LEU A 188 -7.22 -2.64 27.13
C LEU A 188 -7.61 -1.42 27.97
N VAL A 189 -8.51 -1.62 28.93
CA VAL A 189 -8.94 -0.56 29.84
C VAL A 189 -7.75 0.10 30.55
N GLN A 190 -6.71 -0.68 30.86
CA GLN A 190 -5.51 -0.15 31.48
C GLN A 190 -4.78 0.86 30.56
N ASN A 191 -4.59 0.53 29.27
CA ASN A 191 -3.95 1.44 28.31
C ASN A 191 -4.74 2.74 28.15
N LEU A 192 -6.08 2.63 28.06
CA LEU A 192 -6.96 3.79 27.93
C LEU A 192 -6.92 4.69 29.19
N LYS A 193 -6.82 4.11 30.39
CA LYS A 193 -6.64 4.85 31.64
C LYS A 193 -5.29 5.54 31.73
N GLU A 194 -4.22 4.87 31.30
CA GLU A 194 -2.88 5.46 31.25
C GLU A 194 -2.81 6.62 30.24
N GLU A 195 -3.48 6.45 29.10
CA GLU A 195 -3.59 7.51 28.09
C GLU A 195 -4.39 8.70 28.62
N ALA A 196 -5.56 8.48 29.23
CA ALA A 196 -6.36 9.53 29.84
C ALA A 196 -5.59 10.32 30.93
N ALA A 197 -4.82 9.62 31.76
CA ALA A 197 -3.98 10.25 32.77
C ALA A 197 -2.88 11.15 32.16
N ARG A 198 -2.34 10.82 31.00
CA ARG A 198 -1.37 11.67 30.27
C ARG A 198 -1.97 12.97 29.78
N TYR A 199 -3.24 12.94 29.36
CA TYR A 199 -3.98 14.14 28.92
C TYR A 199 -4.65 14.90 30.06
N MET A 200 -4.24 14.64 31.34
CA MET A 200 -4.73 15.29 32.52
C MET A 200 -6.26 15.20 32.73
N ALA A 201 -6.86 14.10 32.26
CA ALA A 201 -8.26 13.81 32.57
C ALA A 201 -8.48 13.75 34.09
N GLU A 202 -9.66 14.21 34.54
CA GLU A 202 -10.00 14.18 35.96
C GLU A 202 -10.04 12.72 36.47
N GLN A 203 -9.57 12.48 37.68
CA GLN A 203 -9.46 11.12 38.24
C GLN A 203 -10.83 10.41 38.27
N GLU A 204 -11.91 11.16 38.47
CA GLU A 204 -13.29 10.65 38.42
C GLU A 204 -13.68 10.14 37.03
N GLU A 205 -13.22 10.78 35.94
CA GLU A 205 -13.44 10.34 34.55
C GLU A 205 -12.62 9.10 34.24
N VAL A 206 -11.36 9.04 34.69
CA VAL A 206 -10.49 7.87 34.50
C VAL A 206 -11.08 6.62 35.18
N GLU A 207 -11.71 6.76 36.35
CA GLU A 207 -12.36 5.65 37.05
C GLU A 207 -13.63 5.14 36.32
N GLN A 208 -14.29 5.98 35.51
CA GLN A 208 -15.47 5.60 34.72
C GLN A 208 -15.12 4.75 33.47
N ILE A 209 -13.84 4.67 33.11
CA ILE A 209 -13.40 3.79 32.03
C ILE A 209 -13.46 2.34 32.56
N THR A 210 -14.48 1.59 32.13
CA THR A 210 -14.74 0.22 32.55
C THR A 210 -14.75 -0.73 31.37
N GLU A 211 -14.52 -2.01 31.63
CA GLU A 211 -14.59 -3.05 30.61
C GLU A 211 -16.00 -3.20 30.03
N GLU A 212 -16.06 -3.45 28.74
CA GLU A 212 -17.28 -3.82 28.03
C GLU A 212 -17.21 -5.29 27.62
N LYS A 213 -18.28 -6.04 27.85
CA LYS A 213 -18.41 -7.40 27.35
C LYS A 213 -18.63 -7.35 25.83
N ASP A 214 -17.77 -8.04 25.11
CA ASP A 214 -17.90 -8.16 23.67
C ASP A 214 -18.87 -9.30 23.35
N TYR A 215 -20.04 -8.91 22.84
CA TYR A 215 -20.92 -9.86 22.18
C TYR A 215 -20.57 -9.84 20.70
N THR A 216 -19.75 -10.80 20.27
CA THR A 216 -19.59 -11.04 18.83
C THR A 216 -20.90 -11.56 18.27
N SER A 217 -21.21 -11.28 17.00
CA SER A 217 -22.42 -11.68 16.28
C SER A 217 -22.70 -13.19 16.26
N ASN A 218 -21.85 -14.00 16.85
CA ASN A 218 -21.86 -15.46 16.77
C ASN A 218 -22.20 -16.18 18.07
N ASP A 219 -22.82 -15.52 19.04
CA ASP A 219 -23.19 -16.11 20.33
C ASP A 219 -22.04 -16.81 21.10
N ILE A 220 -20.80 -16.62 20.67
CA ILE A 220 -19.64 -17.03 21.43
C ILE A 220 -19.36 -15.93 22.44
N GLU A 221 -19.75 -16.14 23.70
CA GLU A 221 -19.19 -15.38 24.80
C GLU A 221 -17.67 -15.59 24.77
N VAL A 222 -16.96 -14.62 24.21
CA VAL A 222 -15.52 -14.51 24.48
C VAL A 222 -15.46 -14.07 25.95
N GLU A 223 -15.21 -15.02 26.84
CA GLU A 223 -14.83 -14.68 28.21
C GLU A 223 -13.73 -13.63 28.10
N ALA A 224 -13.95 -12.49 28.74
CA ALA A 224 -12.96 -11.42 28.76
C ALA A 224 -11.65 -12.07 29.23
N ASP A 225 -10.67 -12.13 28.33
CA ASP A 225 -9.31 -12.45 28.75
C ASP A 225 -9.03 -11.53 29.93
N GLY A 226 -8.59 -12.01 31.09
CA GLY A 226 -8.58 -11.35 32.40
C GLY A 226 -8.02 -9.92 32.48
N TYR A 227 -7.92 -9.20 31.37
CA TYR A 227 -7.44 -7.85 31.18
C TYR A 227 -8.49 -6.86 30.68
N GLY A 228 -9.77 -7.16 30.64
CA GLY A 228 -10.85 -6.25 30.24
C GLY A 228 -10.53 -5.29 29.07
N LYS A 229 -11.36 -5.28 28.05
CA LYS A 229 -11.26 -4.35 26.92
C LYS A 229 -12.46 -3.41 26.88
N ALA A 230 -12.25 -2.19 26.40
CA ALA A 230 -13.31 -1.23 26.14
C ALA A 230 -13.27 -0.75 24.69
N THR A 231 -14.44 -0.46 24.15
CA THR A 231 -14.56 0.20 22.85
C THR A 231 -14.30 1.68 23.02
N TYR A 232 -13.40 2.23 22.23
CA TYR A 232 -13.17 3.67 22.14
C TYR A 232 -13.55 4.18 20.75
N ILE A 233 -13.86 5.45 20.68
CA ILE A 233 -14.03 6.18 19.43
C ILE A 233 -13.10 7.38 19.41
N ILE A 234 -12.51 7.63 18.24
CA ILE A 234 -11.76 8.85 17.95
C ILE A 234 -12.62 9.67 16.98
N VAL A 235 -12.91 10.90 17.34
CA VAL A 235 -13.76 11.80 16.57
C VAL A 235 -12.91 12.98 16.09
N TYR A 236 -12.74 13.10 14.79
CA TYR A 236 -12.12 14.25 14.14
C TYR A 236 -13.18 15.19 13.62
N LYS A 237 -13.05 16.50 13.88
CA LYS A 237 -14.00 17.54 13.44
C LYS A 237 -13.24 18.72 12.89
N LYS A 238 -13.61 19.21 11.70
CA LYS A 238 -13.14 20.50 11.18
C LYS A 238 -13.81 21.65 11.94
N LYS A 239 -13.03 22.62 12.35
CA LYS A 239 -13.51 23.83 13.01
C LYS A 239 -12.68 25.02 12.60
N THR A 240 -13.35 26.13 12.29
CA THR A 240 -12.70 27.42 12.13
C THR A 240 -12.46 28.04 13.48
N ILE A 241 -11.22 28.31 13.82
CA ILE A 241 -10.82 29.03 15.04
C ILE A 241 -10.28 30.41 14.62
N LYS A 242 -10.49 31.41 15.50
CA LYS A 242 -9.91 32.72 15.35
C LYS A 242 -8.63 32.79 16.13
N GLU A 243 -7.53 33.04 15.44
CA GLU A 243 -6.21 33.20 16.03
C GLU A 243 -5.80 34.66 15.91
N THR A 244 -5.37 35.26 17.03
CA THR A 244 -4.84 36.62 17.02
C THR A 244 -3.37 36.57 16.64
N LYS A 245 -3.05 37.06 15.45
CA LYS A 245 -1.67 37.21 15.01
C LYS A 245 -1.18 38.61 15.26
N GLN A 246 0.11 38.72 15.57
CA GLN A 246 0.81 39.99 15.73
C GLN A 246 1.73 40.18 14.53
N GLU A 247 1.49 41.21 13.78
CA GLU A 247 2.38 41.65 12.70
C GLU A 247 3.25 42.80 13.19
N ILE A 248 4.57 42.60 13.13
CA ILE A 248 5.54 43.61 13.50
C ILE A 248 5.89 44.39 12.23
N THR A 249 5.32 45.58 12.07
CA THR A 249 5.62 46.45 10.96
C THR A 249 6.67 47.47 11.42
N GLN A 250 7.78 47.53 10.71
CA GLN A 250 8.80 48.56 10.94
C GLN A 250 8.39 49.85 10.23
N ILE A 251 8.04 50.87 11.00
CA ILE A 251 7.65 52.18 10.48
C ILE A 251 8.80 53.14 10.70
N GLU A 252 9.19 53.86 9.63
CA GLU A 252 10.17 54.93 9.73
C GLU A 252 9.61 56.06 10.59
N VAL A 253 10.36 56.43 11.64
CA VAL A 253 10.02 57.58 12.49
C VAL A 253 10.16 58.87 11.70
N THR A 254 9.06 59.60 11.58
CA THR A 254 9.04 60.90 10.87
C THR A 254 8.92 62.07 11.87
N ASP A 255 9.53 63.22 11.52
CA ASP A 255 9.41 64.46 12.29
C ASP A 255 8.02 65.10 12.10
N GLU A 256 7.75 66.21 12.80
CA GLU A 256 6.47 66.96 12.72
C GLU A 256 6.17 67.47 11.26
N PHE A 257 7.14 67.43 10.35
CA PHE A 257 7.02 67.84 8.97
C PHE A 257 6.95 66.67 7.99
N GLY A 258 6.97 65.41 8.49
CA GLY A 258 6.87 64.18 7.67
C GLY A 258 8.20 63.74 7.05
N ASN A 259 9.36 64.20 7.53
CA ASN A 259 10.66 63.75 7.04
C ASN A 259 11.19 62.62 7.94
N PRO A 260 11.87 61.58 7.38
CA PRO A 260 12.44 60.52 8.17
C PRO A 260 13.53 61.04 9.12
N VAL A 261 13.49 60.59 10.39
CA VAL A 261 14.51 60.89 11.41
C VAL A 261 15.62 59.85 11.27
N PHE A 262 16.88 60.31 11.27
CA PHE A 262 18.05 59.45 11.13
C PHE A 262 18.80 59.34 12.46
N ASP A 263 19.45 58.18 12.68
CA ASP A 263 20.35 57.97 13.79
C ASP A 263 21.70 58.69 13.62
N GLU A 264 22.59 58.61 14.63
CA GLU A 264 23.94 59.22 14.59
C GLU A 264 24.83 58.67 13.47
N TYR A 265 24.44 57.56 12.81
CA TYR A 265 25.17 56.89 11.74
C TYR A 265 24.52 57.13 10.36
N GLY A 266 23.41 57.88 10.30
CA GLY A 266 22.73 58.21 9.05
C GLY A 266 21.73 57.16 8.54
N ASN A 267 21.34 56.19 9.37
CA ASN A 267 20.28 55.24 9.04
C ASN A 267 18.91 55.75 9.51
N PRO A 268 17.81 55.50 8.80
CA PRO A 268 16.48 55.89 9.26
C PRO A 268 16.15 55.19 10.57
N LEU A 269 15.63 55.97 11.52
CA LEU A 269 15.14 55.43 12.78
C LEU A 269 13.83 54.72 12.51
N VAL A 270 13.75 53.41 12.87
CA VAL A 270 12.56 52.57 12.69
C VAL A 270 11.97 52.25 14.06
N GLU A 271 10.69 52.43 14.18
CA GLU A 271 9.91 51.99 15.36
C GLU A 271 9.09 50.78 14.99
N GLU A 272 9.13 49.76 15.86
CA GLU A 272 8.34 48.55 15.65
C GLU A 272 6.91 48.80 16.14
N GLN A 273 5.96 48.81 15.21
CA GLN A 273 4.54 48.85 15.52
C GLN A 273 3.99 47.42 15.46
N ILE A 274 3.42 46.95 16.56
CA ILE A 274 2.76 45.66 16.64
C ILE A 274 1.28 45.90 16.35
N GLU A 275 0.81 45.37 15.23
CA GLU A 275 -0.62 45.35 14.91
C GLU A 275 -1.16 43.96 15.19
N GLU A 276 -2.20 43.88 15.99
CA GLU A 276 -2.92 42.62 16.26
C GLU A 276 -4.10 42.52 15.29
N TYR A 277 -4.14 41.42 14.53
CA TYR A 277 -5.29 41.11 13.68
C TYR A 277 -5.80 39.70 13.94
N GLU A 278 -7.11 39.51 13.81
CA GLU A 278 -7.73 38.18 13.90
C GLU A 278 -7.68 37.50 12.54
N GLU A 279 -7.03 36.34 12.47
CA GLU A 279 -7.05 35.48 11.30
C GLU A 279 -7.93 34.24 11.59
N GLU A 280 -8.79 33.91 10.64
CA GLU A 280 -9.59 32.68 10.72
C GLU A 280 -8.78 31.53 10.15
N ARG A 281 -8.47 30.53 10.98
CA ARG A 281 -7.77 29.31 10.58
C ARG A 281 -8.70 28.11 10.70
N GLU A 282 -8.81 27.31 9.65
CA GLU A 282 -9.40 25.99 9.73
C GLU A 282 -8.42 25.03 10.40
N THR A 283 -8.88 24.29 11.39
CA THR A 283 -8.09 23.26 12.07
C THR A 283 -8.96 22.06 12.35
N ILE A 284 -8.31 20.94 12.66
CA ILE A 284 -8.97 19.70 13.03
C ILE A 284 -8.87 19.50 14.52
N LEU A 285 -10.02 19.41 15.18
CA LEU A 285 -10.12 19.02 16.57
C LEU A 285 -10.26 17.51 16.68
N VAL A 286 -9.59 16.91 17.66
CA VAL A 286 -9.70 15.49 17.96
C VAL A 286 -10.22 15.26 19.37
N SER A 287 -11.17 14.35 19.50
CA SER A 287 -11.66 13.84 20.79
C SER A 287 -11.55 12.33 20.80
N LYS A 288 -11.10 11.75 21.90
CA LYS A 288 -11.12 10.31 22.11
C LYS A 288 -11.94 10.00 23.35
N CYS A 289 -12.90 9.13 23.21
CA CYS A 289 -13.77 8.78 24.33
C CYS A 289 -14.17 7.31 24.30
N VAL A 290 -14.52 6.81 25.48
CA VAL A 290 -15.28 5.59 25.69
C VAL A 290 -16.72 5.96 25.97
N LYS A 291 -17.63 4.98 26.08
CA LYS A 291 -19.05 5.24 26.29
C LYS A 291 -19.37 6.17 27.45
N ASN A 292 -18.60 6.12 28.53
CA ASN A 292 -18.90 6.78 29.80
C ASN A 292 -17.92 7.92 30.16
N ALA A 293 -16.79 8.07 29.44
CA ALA A 293 -15.76 9.04 29.76
C ALA A 293 -14.97 9.51 28.53
N TYR A 294 -14.47 10.74 28.62
CA TYR A 294 -13.44 11.20 27.69
C TYR A 294 -12.05 10.72 28.12
N ILE A 295 -11.23 10.37 27.14
CA ILE A 295 -9.79 10.18 27.30
C ILE A 295 -9.13 11.54 27.11
N TYR A 296 -9.53 12.25 26.04
CA TYR A 296 -9.25 13.66 25.79
C TYR A 296 -10.37 14.27 24.93
N LYS A 297 -10.60 15.56 25.07
CA LYS A 297 -11.70 16.26 24.41
C LYS A 297 -11.21 17.49 23.67
N ASP A 298 -11.70 17.68 22.44
CA ASP A 298 -11.51 18.87 21.58
C ASP A 298 -10.05 19.38 21.56
N VAL A 299 -9.08 18.47 21.48
CA VAL A 299 -7.66 18.82 21.36
C VAL A 299 -7.41 19.33 19.95
N ASP A 300 -6.84 20.54 19.83
CA ASP A 300 -6.42 21.09 18.54
C ASP A 300 -5.19 20.34 18.04
N THR A 301 -5.31 19.70 16.91
CA THR A 301 -4.20 18.97 16.28
C THR A 301 -3.25 19.90 15.54
N GLY A 302 -3.67 21.11 15.19
CA GLY A 302 -2.93 22.04 14.32
C GLY A 302 -2.82 21.58 12.87
N LEU A 303 -3.52 20.49 12.49
CA LEU A 303 -3.54 19.95 11.14
C LEU A 303 -4.59 20.65 10.28
N SER A 304 -4.31 20.77 9.00
CA SER A 304 -5.22 21.30 7.98
C SER A 304 -6.01 20.18 7.29
N HIS A 305 -5.44 18.98 7.22
CA HIS A 305 -6.02 17.80 6.57
C HIS A 305 -6.38 16.71 7.59
N TYR A 306 -7.46 15.98 7.32
CA TYR A 306 -7.79 14.82 8.15
C TYR A 306 -6.67 13.78 8.09
N PRO A 307 -6.20 13.24 9.23
CA PRO A 307 -5.10 12.28 9.26
C PRO A 307 -5.57 10.86 8.87
N ILE A 308 -6.43 10.77 7.87
CA ILE A 308 -7.08 9.54 7.42
C ILE A 308 -7.05 9.50 5.90
N ALA A 309 -6.37 8.51 5.33
CA ALA A 309 -6.41 8.23 3.90
C ALA A 309 -7.37 7.06 3.63
N TRP A 310 -8.33 7.24 2.73
CA TRP A 310 -9.40 6.29 2.42
C TRP A 310 -9.16 5.60 1.09
N LEU A 311 -9.10 4.25 1.09
CA LEU A 311 -8.90 3.43 -0.10
C LEU A 311 -10.16 2.63 -0.43
N PRO A 312 -11.04 3.07 -1.33
CA PRO A 312 -12.10 2.23 -1.89
C PRO A 312 -11.53 1.33 -2.98
N TRP A 313 -12.01 0.06 -3.08
CA TRP A 313 -11.69 -0.80 -4.22
C TRP A 313 -12.29 -0.23 -5.51
N ASP A 314 -13.62 -0.10 -5.52
CA ASP A 314 -14.39 0.59 -6.55
C ASP A 314 -15.33 1.57 -5.88
N ARG A 315 -15.35 2.81 -6.33
CA ARG A 315 -16.25 3.84 -5.80
C ARG A 315 -17.70 3.55 -6.21
N GLN A 316 -18.62 3.74 -5.28
CA GLN A 316 -20.06 3.62 -5.52
C GLN A 316 -20.75 4.98 -5.39
N GLU A 317 -21.71 5.24 -6.26
CA GLU A 317 -22.51 6.46 -6.18
C GLU A 317 -23.43 6.46 -4.95
N GLY A 318 -23.45 7.59 -4.23
CA GLY A 318 -24.33 7.81 -3.09
C GLY A 318 -23.96 7.13 -1.78
N GLN A 319 -22.74 6.58 -1.67
CA GLN A 319 -22.20 6.04 -0.44
C GLN A 319 -20.68 6.13 -0.40
N TYR A 320 -20.10 6.21 0.80
CA TYR A 320 -18.65 6.29 0.95
C TYR A 320 -17.96 4.91 0.90
N HIS A 321 -18.70 3.84 1.20
CA HIS A 321 -18.15 2.49 1.12
C HIS A 321 -17.89 2.07 -0.32
N GLY A 322 -16.75 1.44 -0.53
CA GLY A 322 -16.40 0.83 -1.80
C GLY A 322 -17.16 -0.48 -2.04
N ARG A 323 -17.22 -0.90 -3.31
CA ARG A 323 -17.83 -2.17 -3.70
C ARG A 323 -16.83 -3.32 -3.52
N PRO A 324 -17.16 -4.35 -2.73
CA PRO A 324 -16.32 -5.53 -2.63
C PRO A 324 -16.42 -6.38 -3.92
N PRO A 325 -15.32 -6.55 -4.67
CA PRO A 325 -15.36 -7.26 -5.97
C PRO A 325 -15.66 -8.75 -5.83
N LEU A 326 -15.35 -9.33 -4.68
CA LEU A 326 -15.56 -10.76 -4.42
C LEU A 326 -17.02 -11.13 -4.14
N ALA A 327 -17.88 -10.15 -3.82
CA ALA A 327 -19.26 -10.41 -3.44
C ALA A 327 -20.06 -11.10 -4.56
N GLU A 328 -19.79 -10.76 -5.82
CA GLU A 328 -20.49 -11.33 -6.98
C GLU A 328 -20.14 -12.81 -7.20
N ALA A 329 -18.94 -13.25 -6.81
CA ALA A 329 -18.49 -14.62 -7.01
C ALA A 329 -18.86 -15.56 -5.85
N MET A 330 -19.40 -15.05 -4.75
CA MET A 330 -19.66 -15.85 -3.55
C MET A 330 -20.64 -17.00 -3.82
N GLU A 331 -21.76 -16.71 -4.47
CA GLU A 331 -22.79 -17.72 -4.77
C GLU A 331 -22.27 -18.81 -5.74
N THR A 332 -21.50 -18.41 -6.74
CA THR A 332 -20.89 -19.36 -7.68
C THR A 332 -19.84 -20.24 -6.99
N GLN A 333 -19.10 -19.70 -6.03
CA GLN A 333 -18.15 -20.44 -5.22
C GLN A 333 -18.85 -21.48 -4.33
N ILE A 334 -19.98 -21.12 -3.70
CA ILE A 334 -20.83 -22.05 -2.93
C ILE A 334 -21.30 -23.19 -3.83
N PHE A 335 -21.81 -22.86 -5.02
CA PHE A 335 -22.31 -23.83 -5.98
C PHE A 335 -21.21 -24.84 -6.38
N ILE A 336 -20.01 -24.37 -6.71
CA ILE A 336 -18.88 -25.23 -7.07
C ILE A 336 -18.54 -26.19 -5.92
N ASN A 337 -18.39 -25.69 -4.70
CA ASN A 337 -18.08 -26.49 -3.54
C ASN A 337 -19.14 -27.56 -3.27
N LEU A 338 -20.42 -27.19 -3.39
CA LEU A 338 -21.56 -28.11 -3.20
C LEU A 338 -21.56 -29.21 -4.27
N MET A 339 -21.37 -28.84 -5.55
CA MET A 339 -21.31 -29.81 -6.65
C MET A 339 -20.17 -30.82 -6.46
N PHE A 340 -18.99 -30.36 -6.04
CA PHE A 340 -17.87 -31.25 -5.73
C PHE A 340 -18.16 -32.14 -4.53
N ALA A 341 -18.80 -31.63 -3.48
CA ALA A 341 -19.22 -32.43 -2.33
C ALA A 341 -20.19 -33.56 -2.74
N MET A 342 -21.18 -33.21 -3.59
CA MET A 342 -22.14 -34.18 -4.12
C MET A 342 -21.45 -35.24 -5.00
N MET A 343 -20.51 -34.82 -5.86
CA MET A 343 -19.74 -35.76 -6.69
C MET A 343 -18.88 -36.71 -5.82
N MET A 344 -18.18 -36.17 -4.82
CA MET A 344 -17.38 -36.99 -3.90
C MET A 344 -18.26 -37.98 -3.10
N PHE A 345 -19.45 -37.54 -2.68
CA PHE A 345 -20.41 -38.40 -1.98
C PHE A 345 -20.90 -39.50 -2.92
N HIS A 346 -21.30 -39.18 -4.15
CA HIS A 346 -21.72 -40.18 -5.14
C HIS A 346 -20.61 -41.19 -5.41
N LEU A 347 -19.36 -40.75 -5.63
CA LEU A 347 -18.22 -41.65 -5.82
C LEU A 347 -17.99 -42.55 -4.62
N SER A 348 -18.14 -42.05 -3.39
CA SER A 348 -17.99 -42.89 -2.18
C SER A 348 -19.10 -43.93 -2.06
N MET A 349 -20.32 -43.59 -2.49
CA MET A 349 -21.45 -44.56 -2.47
C MET A 349 -21.33 -45.63 -3.57
N THR A 350 -20.81 -45.23 -4.74
CA THR A 350 -20.66 -46.14 -5.89
C THR A 350 -19.41 -47.02 -5.78
N ALA A 351 -18.35 -46.54 -5.11
CA ALA A 351 -17.12 -47.33 -4.87
C ALA A 351 -17.35 -48.55 -3.98
N PHE A 352 -18.40 -48.54 -3.15
CA PHE A 352 -18.76 -49.63 -2.25
C PHE A 352 -20.20 -50.11 -2.54
N PRO A 353 -20.41 -50.85 -3.64
CA PRO A 353 -21.74 -51.35 -3.99
C PRO A 353 -22.28 -52.25 -2.88
N LYS A 354 -23.57 -52.13 -2.60
CA LYS A 354 -24.24 -52.97 -1.61
C LYS A 354 -24.39 -54.38 -2.17
N ALA A 355 -23.96 -55.36 -1.40
CA ALA A 355 -24.21 -56.73 -1.72
C ALA A 355 -25.65 -57.10 -1.32
N ILE A 356 -26.33 -57.80 -2.20
CA ILE A 356 -27.60 -58.49 -1.92
C ILE A 356 -27.33 -59.98 -1.99
N TYR A 357 -27.74 -60.72 -0.98
CA TYR A 357 -27.56 -62.15 -0.93
C TYR A 357 -28.75 -62.84 -0.26
N ASP A 358 -28.95 -64.10 -0.61
CA ASP A 358 -29.95 -64.94 0.00
C ASP A 358 -29.46 -65.32 1.39
N ALA A 359 -30.17 -64.83 2.44
CA ALA A 359 -29.80 -65.04 3.83
C ALA A 359 -29.99 -66.52 4.30
N ASP A 360 -30.82 -67.28 3.59
CA ASP A 360 -30.99 -68.69 3.88
C ASP A 360 -29.84 -69.59 3.37
N LYS A 361 -29.10 -69.06 2.38
CA LYS A 361 -27.96 -69.72 1.73
C LYS A 361 -26.60 -69.19 2.16
N ILE A 362 -26.50 -67.95 2.58
CA ILE A 362 -25.27 -67.29 3.05
C ILE A 362 -25.53 -66.75 4.44
N ASP A 363 -24.90 -67.33 5.47
CA ASP A 363 -25.07 -66.87 6.85
C ASP A 363 -24.58 -65.44 7.10
N ARG A 364 -23.46 -65.09 6.48
CA ARG A 364 -22.83 -63.77 6.68
C ARG A 364 -22.05 -63.40 5.46
N TRP A 365 -22.28 -62.14 4.99
CA TRP A 365 -21.46 -61.54 3.99
C TRP A 365 -20.22 -60.87 4.63
N THR A 366 -19.06 -61.06 4.02
CA THR A 366 -17.80 -60.46 4.45
C THR A 366 -17.10 -59.81 3.29
N ASN A 367 -16.50 -58.61 3.52
CA ASN A 367 -15.68 -57.89 2.55
C ASN A 367 -14.18 -58.08 2.80
N LYS A 368 -13.78 -59.06 3.62
CA LYS A 368 -12.37 -59.36 3.87
C LYS A 368 -11.73 -59.95 2.62
N ILE A 369 -10.54 -59.47 2.29
CA ILE A 369 -9.78 -59.94 1.13
C ILE A 369 -9.41 -61.41 1.29
N ALA A 370 -9.65 -62.21 0.24
CA ALA A 370 -9.34 -63.64 0.18
C ALA A 370 -10.07 -64.53 1.18
N GLU A 371 -11.13 -64.05 1.83
CA GLU A 371 -11.98 -64.90 2.69
C GLU A 371 -13.02 -65.64 1.84
N ALA A 372 -13.12 -66.97 2.02
CA ALA A 372 -14.13 -67.80 1.35
C ALA A 372 -15.48 -67.60 2.05
N ILE A 373 -16.53 -67.31 1.31
CA ILE A 373 -17.90 -67.22 1.82
C ILE A 373 -18.57 -68.59 1.66
N PRO A 374 -18.91 -69.31 2.75
CA PRO A 374 -19.58 -70.59 2.65
C PRO A 374 -21.04 -70.45 2.21
N VAL A 375 -21.46 -71.24 1.22
CA VAL A 375 -22.83 -71.26 0.71
C VAL A 375 -23.44 -72.60 1.11
N ARG A 376 -24.61 -72.59 1.77
CA ARG A 376 -25.34 -73.76 2.22
C ARG A 376 -26.62 -73.97 1.39
N ASN A 377 -27.22 -75.14 1.48
CA ASN A 377 -28.54 -75.47 0.91
C ASN A 377 -28.67 -75.21 -0.60
N LEU A 378 -27.63 -75.57 -1.40
CA LEU A 378 -27.68 -75.45 -2.85
C LEU A 378 -28.60 -76.48 -3.44
N ASN A 379 -29.63 -76.07 -4.21
CA ASN A 379 -30.48 -76.97 -4.98
C ASN A 379 -29.86 -77.26 -6.35
N PRO A 380 -30.19 -78.44 -6.96
CA PRO A 380 -29.77 -78.74 -8.32
C PRO A 380 -30.35 -77.69 -9.28
N GLY A 381 -29.45 -76.89 -9.89
CA GLY A 381 -29.83 -75.80 -10.79
C GLY A 381 -29.61 -74.41 -10.23
N ASP A 382 -29.25 -74.24 -8.96
CA ASP A 382 -28.90 -72.95 -8.37
C ASP A 382 -27.57 -72.43 -8.94
N SER A 383 -27.60 -71.24 -9.47
CA SER A 383 -26.39 -70.52 -9.88
C SER A 383 -25.95 -69.56 -8.79
N ILE A 384 -24.66 -69.51 -8.49
CA ILE A 384 -24.09 -68.55 -7.52
C ILE A 384 -24.51 -67.14 -7.84
N ARG A 385 -24.70 -66.80 -9.12
CA ARG A 385 -25.17 -65.45 -9.56
C ARG A 385 -26.61 -65.14 -9.10
N ASN A 386 -27.44 -66.14 -8.83
CA ASN A 386 -28.81 -65.93 -8.35
C ASN A 386 -28.87 -65.85 -6.83
N ILE A 387 -27.81 -66.31 -6.14
CA ILE A 387 -27.74 -66.35 -4.68
C ILE A 387 -27.16 -65.05 -4.11
N ALA A 388 -26.21 -64.48 -4.80
CA ALA A 388 -25.59 -63.23 -4.39
C ALA A 388 -25.21 -62.37 -5.58
N GLY A 389 -25.37 -61.09 -5.42
CA GLY A 389 -25.00 -60.07 -6.42
C GLY A 389 -24.74 -58.73 -5.77
N TYR A 390 -24.09 -57.86 -6.47
CA TYR A 390 -23.99 -56.46 -6.09
C TYR A 390 -25.11 -55.66 -6.77
N LEU A 391 -25.70 -54.73 -6.05
CA LEU A 391 -26.55 -53.71 -6.67
C LEU A 391 -25.68 -52.93 -7.62
N GLU A 392 -26.12 -52.87 -8.88
CA GLU A 392 -25.44 -52.02 -9.85
C GLU A 392 -25.47 -50.55 -9.35
N PRO A 393 -24.31 -49.92 -9.21
CA PRO A 393 -24.27 -48.53 -8.78
C PRO A 393 -24.88 -47.64 -9.88
N ALA A 394 -25.60 -46.61 -9.46
CA ALA A 394 -26.10 -45.59 -10.39
C ALA A 394 -24.92 -44.93 -11.13
N THR A 395 -24.98 -44.91 -12.45
CA THR A 395 -23.95 -44.26 -13.26
C THR A 395 -24.03 -42.75 -13.09
N MET A 396 -22.90 -42.09 -12.78
CA MET A 396 -22.82 -40.65 -12.70
C MET A 396 -22.98 -40.03 -14.11
N SER A 397 -23.81 -39.03 -14.25
CA SER A 397 -23.94 -38.31 -15.52
C SER A 397 -22.66 -37.54 -15.83
N THR A 398 -22.14 -37.74 -17.05
CA THR A 398 -20.99 -36.92 -17.55
C THR A 398 -21.33 -35.44 -17.66
N GLN A 399 -22.60 -35.08 -17.75
CA GLN A 399 -23.08 -33.71 -17.76
C GLN A 399 -22.74 -32.97 -16.44
N LEU A 400 -22.69 -33.66 -15.30
CA LEU A 400 -22.36 -33.05 -14.01
C LEU A 400 -20.94 -32.50 -14.02
N VAL A 401 -19.97 -33.24 -14.58
CA VAL A 401 -18.58 -32.79 -14.70
C VAL A 401 -18.47 -31.57 -15.60
N GLN A 402 -19.23 -31.55 -16.71
CA GLN A 402 -19.27 -30.41 -17.63
C GLN A 402 -19.85 -29.16 -16.98
N VAL A 403 -20.94 -29.31 -16.18
CA VAL A 403 -21.54 -28.17 -15.45
C VAL A 403 -20.55 -27.60 -14.41
N ILE A 404 -19.83 -28.45 -13.69
CA ILE A 404 -18.81 -28.01 -12.73
C ILE A 404 -17.70 -27.24 -13.45
N GLN A 405 -17.20 -27.76 -14.58
CA GLN A 405 -16.18 -27.09 -15.37
C GLN A 405 -16.68 -25.73 -15.88
N MET A 406 -17.90 -25.69 -16.44
CA MET A 406 -18.53 -24.46 -16.91
C MET A 406 -18.67 -23.44 -15.75
N ALA A 407 -19.14 -23.87 -14.57
CA ALA A 407 -19.26 -22.99 -13.42
C ALA A 407 -17.89 -22.44 -12.96
N TYR A 408 -16.86 -23.29 -12.98
CA TYR A 408 -15.49 -22.89 -12.65
C TYR A 408 -14.97 -21.83 -13.64
N ASP A 409 -15.14 -22.06 -14.95
CA ASP A 409 -14.70 -21.14 -16.00
C ASP A 409 -15.47 -19.81 -15.93
N MET A 410 -16.81 -19.84 -15.75
CA MET A 410 -17.62 -18.65 -15.57
C MET A 410 -17.23 -17.85 -14.32
N THR A 411 -16.85 -18.54 -13.23
CA THR A 411 -16.38 -17.84 -12.01
C THR A 411 -15.05 -17.14 -12.25
N LYS A 412 -14.12 -17.76 -12.99
CA LYS A 412 -12.86 -17.11 -13.39
C LYS A 412 -13.11 -15.89 -14.28
N ASP A 413 -14.01 -16.03 -15.25
CA ASP A 413 -14.38 -14.92 -16.15
C ASP A 413 -15.04 -13.75 -15.37
N LEU A 414 -15.95 -14.05 -14.44
CA LEU A 414 -16.58 -13.05 -13.58
C LEU A 414 -15.55 -12.27 -12.74
N LEU A 415 -14.53 -12.97 -12.23
CA LEU A 415 -13.44 -12.35 -11.47
C LEU A 415 -12.36 -11.70 -12.37
N GLY A 416 -12.50 -11.76 -13.69
CA GLY A 416 -11.51 -11.21 -14.63
C GLY A 416 -10.14 -11.91 -14.57
N VAL A 417 -10.09 -13.13 -14.03
CA VAL A 417 -8.85 -13.90 -13.85
C VAL A 417 -8.71 -14.92 -14.96
N THR A 418 -8.10 -14.50 -16.07
CA THR A 418 -7.87 -15.39 -17.22
C THR A 418 -6.76 -16.42 -16.96
N GLU A 419 -6.74 -17.52 -17.73
CA GLU A 419 -5.66 -18.53 -17.67
C GLU A 419 -4.28 -17.92 -17.94
N ALA A 420 -4.24 -16.94 -18.85
CA ALA A 420 -3.04 -16.18 -19.17
C ALA A 420 -2.51 -15.39 -17.94
N ALA A 421 -3.42 -14.77 -17.21
CA ALA A 421 -3.12 -14.01 -15.99
C ALA A 421 -2.57 -14.91 -14.87
N LEU A 422 -3.02 -16.16 -14.81
CA LEU A 422 -2.56 -17.15 -13.84
C LEU A 422 -1.28 -17.90 -14.25
N GLY A 423 -0.71 -17.60 -15.43
CA GLY A 423 0.47 -18.27 -15.94
C GLY A 423 0.21 -19.68 -16.49
N GLU A 424 -1.06 -20.04 -16.71
CA GLU A 424 -1.50 -21.34 -17.25
C GLU A 424 -1.43 -21.40 -18.79
N ILE A 425 -0.56 -20.60 -19.43
CA ILE A 425 -0.39 -20.58 -20.89
C ILE A 425 0.55 -21.69 -21.31
N ASN A 426 0.15 -22.44 -22.34
CA ASN A 426 1.04 -23.40 -22.99
C ASN A 426 2.06 -22.64 -23.86
N PRO A 427 3.38 -22.61 -23.50
CA PRO A 427 4.39 -21.85 -24.22
C PRO A 427 4.60 -22.33 -25.67
N GLU A 428 4.17 -23.54 -26.00
CA GLU A 428 4.31 -24.11 -27.35
C GLU A 428 3.30 -23.53 -28.35
N GLN A 429 2.20 -22.94 -27.86
CA GLN A 429 1.10 -22.47 -28.73
C GLN A 429 1.04 -20.95 -28.87
N ALA A 430 1.73 -20.17 -28.06
CA ALA A 430 1.68 -18.71 -28.10
C ALA A 430 3.07 -18.09 -28.22
N SER A 431 3.22 -17.07 -29.08
CA SER A 431 4.45 -16.29 -29.12
C SER A 431 4.60 -15.44 -27.85
N GLY A 432 5.83 -15.19 -27.40
CA GLY A 432 6.08 -14.36 -26.22
C GLY A 432 5.38 -12.99 -26.26
N LYS A 433 5.23 -12.39 -27.47
CA LYS A 433 4.49 -11.13 -27.65
C LYS A 433 2.97 -11.29 -27.42
N ALA A 434 2.40 -12.41 -27.85
CA ALA A 434 0.98 -12.70 -27.64
C ALA A 434 0.68 -12.92 -26.16
N ILE A 435 1.56 -13.63 -25.44
CA ILE A 435 1.44 -13.84 -23.98
C ILE A 435 1.44 -12.49 -23.25
N ILE A 436 2.40 -11.62 -23.56
CA ILE A 436 2.51 -10.28 -22.98
C ILE A 436 1.23 -9.47 -23.23
N ALA A 437 0.75 -9.44 -24.47
CA ALA A 437 -0.46 -8.70 -24.82
C ALA A 437 -1.70 -9.23 -24.07
N THR A 438 -1.82 -10.56 -23.91
CA THR A 438 -2.95 -11.16 -23.19
C THR A 438 -2.88 -10.86 -21.68
N VAL A 439 -1.70 -10.90 -21.08
CA VAL A 439 -1.51 -10.51 -19.66
C VAL A 439 -1.85 -9.03 -19.47
N GLN A 440 -1.38 -8.15 -20.36
CA GLN A 440 -1.72 -6.72 -20.28
C GLN A 440 -3.22 -6.47 -20.42
N GLN A 441 -3.89 -7.18 -21.33
CA GLN A 441 -5.33 -7.06 -21.49
C GLN A 441 -6.11 -7.53 -20.25
N SER A 442 -5.61 -8.54 -19.54
CA SER A 442 -6.26 -9.03 -18.31
C SER A 442 -6.12 -8.07 -17.12
N LEU A 443 -5.22 -7.08 -17.20
CA LEU A 443 -5.03 -6.06 -16.15
C LEU A 443 -5.92 -4.83 -16.33
N ILE A 444 -6.52 -4.63 -17.51
CA ILE A 444 -7.39 -3.46 -17.80
C ILE A 444 -8.51 -3.27 -16.76
N PRO A 445 -9.21 -4.33 -16.29
CA PRO A 445 -10.25 -4.15 -15.26
C PRO A 445 -9.72 -3.61 -13.92
N LEU A 446 -8.42 -3.73 -13.65
CA LEU A 446 -7.80 -3.27 -12.40
C LEU A 446 -7.27 -1.83 -12.46
N GLU A 447 -7.35 -1.16 -13.62
CA GLU A 447 -6.80 0.20 -13.78
C GLU A 447 -7.49 1.23 -12.88
N ASN A 448 -8.81 1.11 -12.67
CA ASN A 448 -9.53 1.99 -11.74
C ASN A 448 -9.06 1.80 -10.30
N THR A 449 -8.94 0.56 -9.85
CA THR A 449 -8.45 0.26 -8.49
C THR A 449 -7.00 0.71 -8.31
N LYS A 450 -6.19 0.58 -9.36
CA LYS A 450 -4.82 1.06 -9.37
C LYS A 450 -4.75 2.60 -9.27
N ALA A 451 -5.62 3.31 -9.98
CA ALA A 451 -5.76 4.76 -9.87
C ALA A 451 -6.18 5.18 -8.45
N ASN A 452 -7.18 4.50 -7.85
CA ASN A 452 -7.58 4.74 -6.46
C ASN A 452 -6.42 4.50 -5.47
N MET A 453 -5.57 3.49 -5.72
CA MET A 453 -4.38 3.25 -4.89
C MET A 453 -3.37 4.40 -5.00
N TYR A 454 -3.15 4.94 -6.19
CA TYR A 454 -2.23 6.08 -6.36
C TYR A 454 -2.75 7.34 -5.68
N GLU A 455 -4.04 7.66 -5.85
CA GLU A 455 -4.69 8.75 -5.13
C GLU A 455 -4.56 8.58 -3.62
N TRP A 456 -4.79 7.37 -3.11
CA TRP A 456 -4.61 7.06 -1.69
C TRP A 456 -3.16 7.27 -1.20
N ILE A 457 -2.15 6.98 -2.02
CA ILE A 457 -0.74 7.22 -1.70
C ILE A 457 -0.42 8.72 -1.75
N GLU A 458 -1.02 9.47 -2.66
CA GLU A 458 -0.92 10.94 -2.71
C GLU A 458 -1.52 11.56 -1.44
N ASP A 459 -2.71 11.12 -1.04
CA ASP A 459 -3.35 11.55 0.22
C ASP A 459 -2.44 11.28 1.43
N ILE A 460 -1.81 10.10 1.49
CA ILE A 460 -0.83 9.80 2.54
C ILE A 460 0.34 10.77 2.51
N GLY A 461 0.84 11.11 1.33
CA GLY A 461 1.91 12.11 1.18
C GLY A 461 1.51 13.48 1.72
N ILE A 462 0.31 13.94 1.41
CA ILE A 462 -0.24 15.23 1.89
C ILE A 462 -0.38 15.21 3.42
N ILE A 463 -0.96 14.13 3.97
CA ILE A 463 -1.11 13.96 5.43
C ILE A 463 0.25 13.99 6.14
N LEU A 464 1.24 13.26 5.60
CA LEU A 464 2.57 13.24 6.20
C LEU A 464 3.26 14.61 6.14
N LEU A 465 3.09 15.36 5.05
CA LEU A 465 3.61 16.73 4.93
C LEU A 465 3.02 17.65 6.00
N ASP A 466 1.69 17.64 6.14
CA ASP A 466 0.99 18.46 7.15
C ASP A 466 1.43 18.08 8.56
N MET A 467 1.53 16.77 8.85
CA MET A 467 1.99 16.28 10.16
C MET A 467 3.45 16.61 10.44
N MET A 468 4.35 16.48 9.46
CA MET A 468 5.76 16.85 9.61
C MET A 468 5.90 18.35 9.89
N GLY A 469 5.20 19.18 9.11
CA GLY A 469 5.19 20.64 9.31
C GLY A 469 4.65 21.06 10.68
N THR A 470 3.72 20.27 11.25
CA THR A 470 3.07 20.59 12.53
C THR A 470 3.86 20.09 13.74
N TYR A 471 4.39 18.86 13.68
CA TYR A 471 4.88 18.19 14.90
C TYR A 471 6.39 18.00 14.96
N TYR A 472 7.11 18.03 13.82
CA TYR A 472 8.50 17.62 13.81
C TYR A 472 9.46 18.72 14.31
N GLY A 473 9.25 19.98 13.93
CA GLY A 473 10.19 21.06 14.27
C GLY A 473 11.61 20.79 13.75
N LEU A 474 12.62 21.09 14.58
CA LEU A 474 14.03 20.89 14.21
C LEU A 474 14.47 19.45 14.46
N ARG A 475 14.80 18.69 13.39
CA ARG A 475 15.24 17.28 13.47
C ARG A 475 16.42 16.99 12.57
N PRO A 476 17.25 15.99 12.95
CA PRO A 476 18.30 15.47 12.06
C PRO A 476 17.66 14.61 10.97
N ILE A 477 18.03 14.87 9.71
CA ILE A 477 17.63 14.08 8.56
C ILE A 477 18.86 13.55 7.85
N VAL A 478 18.77 12.34 7.30
CA VAL A 478 19.84 11.73 6.51
C VAL A 478 19.46 11.82 5.03
N ILE A 479 20.27 12.56 4.28
CA ILE A 479 20.10 12.70 2.83
C ILE A 479 21.25 12.02 2.12
N GLU A 480 20.96 11.39 1.01
CA GLU A 480 21.97 10.86 0.09
C GLU A 480 22.18 11.87 -1.04
N ARG A 481 23.34 12.55 -1.02
CA ARG A 481 23.80 13.42 -2.10
C ARG A 481 25.08 12.86 -2.68
N ASP A 482 25.13 12.72 -3.99
CA ASP A 482 26.32 12.21 -4.73
C ASP A 482 26.85 10.87 -4.20
N GLY A 483 25.96 9.96 -3.77
CA GLY A 483 26.32 8.65 -3.20
C GLY A 483 26.86 8.71 -1.77
N ASN A 484 26.92 9.89 -1.13
CA ASN A 484 27.33 10.06 0.26
C ASN A 484 26.11 10.39 1.15
N ARG A 485 25.96 9.60 2.23
CA ARG A 485 24.95 9.86 3.25
C ARG A 485 25.44 10.93 4.21
N GLN A 486 24.72 12.05 4.28
CA GLN A 486 25.02 13.15 5.19
C GLN A 486 23.83 13.38 6.12
N ALA A 487 24.12 13.51 7.42
CA ALA A 487 23.13 13.94 8.39
C ALA A 487 23.13 15.46 8.50
N GLN A 488 21.99 16.07 8.32
CA GLN A 488 21.80 17.52 8.42
C GLN A 488 20.60 17.81 9.33
N MET A 489 20.69 18.90 10.11
CA MET A 489 19.56 19.40 10.89
C MET A 489 18.64 20.20 9.97
N PHE A 490 17.36 19.88 9.97
CA PHE A 490 16.35 20.57 9.18
C PHE A 490 15.15 20.95 10.06
N ASP A 491 14.63 22.16 9.84
CA ASP A 491 13.43 22.66 10.51
C ASP A 491 12.21 22.41 9.62
N PHE A 492 11.44 21.39 9.99
CA PHE A 492 10.24 21.00 9.26
C PHE A 492 9.10 22.02 9.33
N SER A 493 9.14 23.00 10.24
CA SER A 493 8.14 24.07 10.30
C SER A 493 8.09 24.92 9.03
N GLN A 494 9.20 24.95 8.26
CA GLN A 494 9.28 25.63 6.97
C GLN A 494 8.32 25.05 5.92
N LEU A 495 7.89 23.78 6.07
CA LEU A 495 6.94 23.16 5.14
C LEU A 495 5.57 23.86 5.13
N LYS A 496 5.20 24.58 6.20
CA LYS A 496 3.95 25.35 6.25
C LYS A 496 3.96 26.62 5.38
N ASN A 497 5.15 27.09 5.00
CA ASN A 497 5.32 28.32 4.26
C ASN A 497 5.52 28.11 2.74
N ILE A 498 5.64 26.86 2.30
CA ILE A 498 5.97 26.50 0.93
C ILE A 498 4.86 25.61 0.37
N TYR A 499 4.34 25.96 -0.81
CA TYR A 499 3.38 25.14 -1.52
C TYR A 499 4.10 24.02 -2.26
N LEU A 500 3.96 22.79 -1.75
CA LEU A 500 4.52 21.58 -2.33
C LEU A 500 3.41 20.75 -2.98
N ASN A 501 3.66 20.33 -4.21
CA ASN A 501 2.80 19.38 -4.90
C ASN A 501 3.30 17.97 -4.63
N VAL A 502 2.41 17.11 -4.14
CA VAL A 502 2.70 15.68 -3.92
C VAL A 502 2.45 14.95 -5.23
N ARG A 503 3.45 14.23 -5.72
CA ARG A 503 3.34 13.45 -6.95
C ARG A 503 3.79 12.02 -6.72
N VAL A 504 2.95 11.07 -7.07
CA VAL A 504 3.34 9.66 -7.06
C VAL A 504 4.08 9.35 -8.36
N ASP A 505 5.36 9.05 -8.25
CA ASP A 505 6.12 8.52 -9.38
C ASP A 505 5.81 7.02 -9.49
N VAL A 506 5.01 6.71 -10.48
CA VAL A 506 4.72 5.35 -10.89
C VAL A 506 5.85 4.95 -11.83
N GLY A 507 6.95 4.48 -11.29
CA GLY A 507 8.05 3.99 -12.11
C GLY A 507 7.52 3.22 -13.32
N THR A 508 8.02 3.51 -14.50
CA THR A 508 7.55 3.01 -15.82
C THR A 508 7.64 1.49 -15.99
N THR A 509 7.75 0.75 -14.92
CA THR A 509 8.18 -0.64 -14.91
C THR A 509 7.06 -1.65 -14.83
N ASN A 510 6.46 -1.85 -15.96
CA ASN A 510 6.02 -3.19 -16.29
C ASN A 510 7.31 -4.00 -16.61
N ILE A 511 7.58 -5.13 -15.93
CA ILE A 511 8.77 -6.00 -16.13
C ILE A 511 9.04 -6.21 -17.63
N TRP A 512 7.99 -6.21 -18.44
CA TRP A 512 8.07 -6.37 -19.90
C TRP A 512 8.42 -5.08 -20.64
N SER A 513 7.99 -3.92 -20.15
CA SER A 513 8.41 -2.62 -20.71
C SER A 513 9.87 -2.35 -20.38
N ASP A 514 10.37 -2.79 -19.22
CA ASP A 514 11.78 -2.75 -18.87
C ASP A 514 12.63 -3.61 -19.79
N GLN A 515 12.20 -4.84 -20.04
CA GLN A 515 12.91 -5.68 -21.02
C GLN A 515 12.88 -5.08 -22.42
N ALA A 516 11.77 -4.47 -22.81
CA ALA A 516 11.67 -3.78 -24.10
C ALA A 516 12.55 -2.53 -24.15
N ARG A 517 12.58 -1.74 -23.05
CA ARG A 517 13.45 -0.57 -22.87
C ARG A 517 14.92 -0.97 -22.88
N LYS A 518 15.30 -1.99 -22.12
CA LYS A 518 16.66 -2.52 -22.10
C LYS A 518 17.10 -2.99 -23.49
N ARG A 519 16.28 -3.78 -24.19
CA ARG A 519 16.57 -4.21 -25.56
C ARG A 519 16.71 -3.03 -26.51
N THR A 520 15.92 -1.98 -26.34
CA THR A 520 16.02 -0.76 -27.16
C THR A 520 17.31 -0.02 -26.84
N LEU A 521 17.67 0.13 -25.56
CA LEU A 521 18.94 0.71 -25.14
C LEU A 521 20.15 -0.11 -25.63
N ASP A 522 20.08 -1.44 -25.50
CA ASP A 522 21.11 -2.34 -26.03
C ASP A 522 21.29 -2.15 -27.54
N ASN A 523 20.19 -2.09 -28.29
CA ASN A 523 20.25 -1.87 -29.74
C ASN A 523 20.81 -0.49 -30.11
N LEU A 524 20.50 0.56 -29.34
CA LEU A 524 21.04 1.90 -29.54
C LEU A 524 22.54 1.94 -29.23
N PHE A 525 22.96 1.26 -28.18
CA PHE A 525 24.36 1.15 -27.79
C PHE A 525 25.16 0.34 -28.81
N VAL A 526 24.68 -0.85 -29.19
CA VAL A 526 25.33 -1.69 -30.20
C VAL A 526 25.39 -1.00 -31.56
N SER A 527 24.37 -0.20 -31.90
CA SER A 527 24.36 0.59 -33.16
C SER A 527 25.24 1.87 -33.08
N GLY A 528 25.89 2.14 -31.97
CA GLY A 528 26.77 3.30 -31.77
C GLY A 528 26.04 4.65 -31.75
N LYS A 529 24.71 4.65 -31.51
CA LYS A 529 23.90 5.89 -31.45
C LYS A 529 23.91 6.56 -30.08
N ILE A 530 24.28 5.83 -29.04
CA ILE A 530 24.48 6.33 -27.68
C ILE A 530 25.83 5.87 -27.15
N ASP A 531 26.47 6.71 -26.34
CA ASP A 531 27.72 6.39 -25.68
C ASP A 531 27.49 5.54 -24.41
N ILE A 532 28.55 4.92 -23.90
CA ILE A 532 28.50 4.05 -22.69
C ILE A 532 27.98 4.81 -21.47
N ILE A 533 28.36 6.10 -21.31
CA ILE A 533 27.88 6.93 -20.21
C ILE A 533 26.38 7.18 -20.35
N GLN A 534 25.92 7.57 -21.53
CA GLN A 534 24.50 7.76 -21.83
C GLN A 534 23.69 6.49 -21.73
N TYR A 535 24.29 5.33 -21.99
CA TYR A 535 23.67 4.03 -21.79
C TYR A 535 23.51 3.72 -20.31
N LEU A 536 24.59 3.89 -19.50
CA LEU A 536 24.56 3.66 -18.08
C LEU A 536 23.63 4.61 -17.34
N GLU A 537 23.57 5.90 -17.71
CA GLU A 537 22.68 6.91 -17.10
C GLU A 537 21.19 6.56 -17.27
N ARG A 538 20.83 5.77 -18.29
CA ARG A 538 19.44 5.36 -18.59
C ARG A 538 19.06 3.98 -18.07
N LEU A 539 19.99 3.24 -17.52
CA LEU A 539 19.72 1.98 -16.81
C LEU A 539 19.28 2.27 -15.37
N ASP A 540 18.49 1.39 -14.80
CA ASP A 540 18.09 1.50 -13.40
C ASP A 540 19.19 0.96 -12.46
N ASP A 541 19.26 1.47 -11.22
CA ASP A 541 20.27 1.04 -10.22
C ASP A 541 20.12 -0.44 -9.83
N SER A 542 18.91 -0.99 -10.00
CA SER A 542 18.65 -2.43 -9.80
C SER A 542 19.35 -3.32 -10.83
N ASP A 543 19.70 -2.77 -12.01
CA ASP A 543 20.34 -3.52 -13.09
C ASP A 543 21.84 -3.65 -12.91
N ILE A 544 22.48 -2.58 -12.44
CA ILE A 544 23.91 -2.53 -12.18
C ILE A 544 24.14 -1.87 -10.82
N PRO A 545 24.30 -2.67 -9.75
CA PRO A 545 24.62 -2.13 -8.43
C PRO A 545 25.91 -1.30 -8.46
N GLY A 546 25.87 -0.07 -7.94
CA GLY A 546 27.04 0.83 -7.96
C GLY A 546 27.26 1.53 -9.30
N ARG A 547 26.24 1.65 -10.13
CA ARG A 547 26.24 2.31 -11.45
C ARG A 547 26.91 3.70 -11.44
N GLN A 548 26.58 4.52 -10.45
CA GLN A 548 27.13 5.88 -10.34
C GLN A 548 28.66 5.86 -10.18
N GLY A 549 29.19 4.98 -9.31
CA GLY A 549 30.63 4.80 -9.17
C GLY A 549 31.31 4.37 -10.49
N LEU A 550 30.64 3.49 -11.26
CA LEU A 550 31.14 3.09 -12.58
C LEU A 550 31.14 4.25 -13.59
N ILE A 551 30.12 5.10 -13.59
CA ILE A 551 30.05 6.31 -14.42
C ILE A 551 31.16 7.28 -14.05
N ASP A 552 31.40 7.49 -12.76
CA ASP A 552 32.43 8.39 -12.27
C ASP A 552 33.84 7.88 -12.61
N ASP A 553 34.10 6.58 -12.46
CA ASP A 553 35.35 5.95 -12.88
C ASP A 553 35.60 6.09 -14.38
N ILE A 554 34.56 5.92 -15.21
CA ILE A 554 34.67 6.11 -16.68
C ILE A 554 34.94 7.58 -16.99
N LYS A 555 34.22 8.53 -16.39
CA LYS A 555 34.42 9.97 -16.58
C LYS A 555 35.83 10.39 -16.16
N GLN A 556 36.32 9.91 -15.03
CA GLN A 556 37.69 10.17 -14.57
C GLN A 556 38.72 9.64 -15.53
N THR A 557 38.57 8.40 -16.01
CA THR A 557 39.45 7.77 -16.99
C THR A 557 39.47 8.53 -18.31
N MET A 558 38.33 9.08 -18.76
CA MET A 558 38.23 9.92 -19.96
C MET A 558 38.97 11.25 -19.75
N THR A 559 38.77 11.90 -18.60
CA THR A 559 39.43 13.15 -18.24
C THR A 559 40.97 12.97 -18.19
N ASP A 560 41.44 11.88 -17.59
CA ASP A 560 42.84 11.55 -17.55
C ASP A 560 43.43 11.33 -18.95
N LYS A 561 42.71 10.65 -19.83
CA LYS A 561 43.10 10.48 -21.24
C LYS A 561 43.15 11.82 -21.99
N GLU A 562 42.14 12.65 -21.87
CA GLU A 562 42.10 13.98 -22.48
C GLU A 562 43.25 14.86 -21.97
N PHE A 563 43.57 14.80 -20.66
CA PHE A 563 44.70 15.50 -20.08
C PHE A 563 46.03 15.03 -20.67
N ILE A 564 46.21 13.70 -20.77
CA ILE A 564 47.42 13.09 -21.37
C ILE A 564 47.55 13.49 -22.83
N TYR A 565 46.45 13.42 -23.63
CA TYR A 565 46.47 13.85 -25.02
C TYR A 565 46.75 15.36 -25.15
N GLY A 566 46.21 16.19 -24.26
CA GLY A 566 46.53 17.61 -24.19
C GLY A 566 47.99 17.92 -23.91
N GLN A 567 48.62 17.13 -23.00
CA GLN A 567 50.05 17.24 -22.76
C GLN A 567 50.90 16.75 -23.92
N MET A 568 50.50 15.64 -24.57
CA MET A 568 51.17 15.15 -25.78
C MET A 568 51.10 16.16 -26.91
N ALA A 569 49.97 16.84 -27.14
CA ALA A 569 49.83 17.87 -28.16
C ALA A 569 50.75 19.07 -27.90
N LYS A 570 50.79 19.56 -26.65
CA LYS A 570 51.71 20.67 -26.28
C LYS A 570 53.18 20.27 -26.44
N PHE A 571 53.53 19.00 -26.11
CA PHE A 571 54.89 18.52 -26.31
C PHE A 571 55.26 18.48 -27.79
N VAL A 572 54.38 17.97 -28.67
CA VAL A 572 54.61 17.91 -30.10
C VAL A 572 54.77 19.30 -30.68
N GLU A 573 53.96 20.30 -30.25
CA GLU A 573 54.09 21.70 -30.63
C GLU A 573 55.47 22.32 -30.25
N SER A 574 56.10 21.81 -29.19
CA SER A 574 57.41 22.31 -28.74
C SER A 574 58.61 21.73 -29.49
N LEU A 575 58.40 20.68 -30.33
CA LEU A 575 59.44 20.04 -31.11
C LEU A 575 59.80 20.83 -32.38
N PRO A 576 61.02 20.65 -32.95
CA PRO A 576 61.38 21.24 -34.24
C PRO A 576 60.43 20.82 -35.36
N MET A 577 60.22 21.73 -36.34
CA MET A 577 59.20 21.54 -37.41
C MET A 577 59.39 20.24 -38.22
N GLU A 578 60.61 19.77 -38.40
CA GLU A 578 60.90 18.49 -39.07
C GLU A 578 60.34 17.29 -38.28
N ALA A 579 60.48 17.29 -36.94
CA ALA A 579 59.97 16.24 -36.06
C ALA A 579 58.45 16.29 -35.98
N GLN A 580 57.84 17.47 -35.99
CA GLN A 580 56.36 17.65 -36.05
C GLN A 580 55.78 17.01 -37.29
N MET A 581 56.37 17.25 -38.46
CA MET A 581 55.93 16.67 -39.74
C MET A 581 56.03 15.13 -39.76
N GLN A 582 57.11 14.57 -39.19
CA GLN A 582 57.28 13.12 -39.12
C GLN A 582 56.23 12.48 -38.20
N LEU A 583 55.96 13.12 -37.05
CA LEU A 583 54.97 12.64 -36.10
C LEU A 583 53.54 12.78 -36.67
N GLU A 584 53.23 13.83 -37.41
CA GLU A 584 51.91 13.98 -38.06
C GLU A 584 51.70 12.99 -39.21
N GLN A 585 52.74 12.62 -39.94
CA GLN A 585 52.67 11.51 -40.91
C GLN A 585 52.46 10.16 -40.22
N LEU A 586 53.12 9.91 -39.08
CA LEU A 586 52.92 8.70 -38.28
C LEU A 586 51.52 8.64 -37.68
N ARG A 587 50.97 9.75 -37.25
CA ARG A 587 49.62 9.87 -36.73
C ARG A 587 48.56 9.45 -37.77
N GLN A 588 48.78 9.79 -39.05
CA GLN A 588 47.89 9.42 -40.14
C GLN A 588 48.01 7.97 -40.58
N THR A 589 49.23 7.36 -40.45
CA THR A 589 49.54 6.01 -40.94
C THR A 589 49.41 4.94 -39.84
N ASP A 590 49.80 5.26 -38.58
CA ASP A 590 49.77 4.36 -37.43
C ASP A 590 49.51 5.16 -36.14
N PRO A 591 48.23 5.36 -35.78
CA PRO A 591 47.85 6.13 -34.58
C PRO A 591 48.38 5.55 -33.24
N GLU A 592 48.50 4.22 -33.12
CA GLU A 592 49.01 3.57 -31.94
C GLU A 592 50.54 3.74 -31.83
N GLY A 593 51.25 3.62 -32.93
CA GLY A 593 52.70 3.88 -33.03
C GLY A 593 53.02 5.35 -32.72
N TYR A 594 52.21 6.28 -33.17
CA TYR A 594 52.29 7.71 -32.80
C TYR A 594 52.21 7.93 -31.30
N GLU A 595 51.22 7.36 -30.64
CA GLU A 595 51.04 7.51 -29.19
C GLU A 595 52.21 6.94 -28.39
N GLN A 596 52.70 5.75 -28.77
CA GLN A 596 53.86 5.12 -28.14
C GLN A 596 55.14 5.95 -28.34
N GLN A 597 55.35 6.49 -29.52
CA GLN A 597 56.58 7.24 -29.83
C GLN A 597 56.58 8.61 -29.14
N VAL A 598 55.44 9.30 -29.07
CA VAL A 598 55.31 10.58 -28.34
C VAL A 598 55.50 10.36 -26.85
N ARG A 599 54.91 9.30 -26.27
CA ARG A 599 55.12 8.94 -24.86
C ARG A 599 56.58 8.60 -24.54
N ALA A 600 57.27 7.85 -25.42
CA ALA A 600 58.67 7.53 -25.25
C ALA A 600 59.58 8.78 -25.30
N MET A 601 59.27 9.74 -26.18
CA MET A 601 59.98 11.02 -26.25
C MET A 601 59.72 11.92 -25.02
N MET A 602 58.49 11.93 -24.50
CA MET A 602 58.17 12.65 -23.27
C MET A 602 58.84 12.03 -22.03
N GLY A 603 58.89 10.70 -21.95
CA GLY A 603 59.54 9.98 -20.84
C GLY A 603 61.10 9.98 -20.89
N GLY A 604 61.71 10.31 -22.01
CA GLY A 604 63.15 10.45 -22.18
C GLY A 604 63.70 11.86 -21.99
N ALA A 605 62.79 12.83 -21.78
CA ALA A 605 63.14 14.26 -21.53
C ALA A 605 63.01 14.67 -20.04
N ALA A 606 62.82 13.70 -19.12
CA ALA A 606 62.75 13.91 -17.67
C ALA A 606 64.07 13.48 -16.98
#